data_63e3ae20e534d462996dce8f54ff66b9
#
_entry.id   63e3ae20e534d462996dce8f54ff66b9
#
_cell.length_a   1.000
_cell.length_b   1.000
_cell.length_c   1.000
_cell.angle_alpha   90.00
_cell.angle_beta   90.00
_cell.angle_gamma   90.00
#
_symmetry.space_group_name_H-M   'P 1'
#
loop_
_entity.id
_entity.type
_entity.pdbx_description
1 polymer ?
#
loop_
_entity_poly.entity_id
_entity_poly.type
_entity_poly.pdbx_seq_one_letter_code
_entity_poly.pdbx_strand_id
1 'polypeptide(L)'
;MNISDKYTIRHIVTDNDTADVLGSGGLPVYATPAMICLMEKTAYQFAACEGRQTVGTKVEISHLRACKPGAEIECTAEVIECEGRRLLFKVSASDGKGLIGEGIHERFIIDPERFMAKL
;
A
#
# COMPACT_ATOMS: atom_id res chain seq x y z
N MET A 1 12.82 11.59 -5.46
CA MET A 1 12.24 11.13 -4.18
C MET A 1 13.18 11.46 -3.05
N ASN A 2 12.69 12.24 -2.11
CA ASN A 2 13.46 12.64 -0.95
C ASN A 2 12.81 12.13 0.32
N ILE A 3 13.61 11.95 1.37
CA ILE A 3 13.11 11.58 2.70
C ILE A 3 12.00 12.56 3.09
N SER A 4 10.91 12.04 3.66
CA SER A 4 9.70 12.75 4.07
C SER A 4 8.75 13.18 2.96
N ASP A 5 9.08 12.95 1.69
CA ASP A 5 8.11 13.15 0.60
C ASP A 5 6.94 12.19 0.78
N LYS A 6 5.73 12.68 0.52
CA LYS A 6 4.48 11.94 0.72
C LYS A 6 3.63 11.90 -0.53
N TYR A 7 2.85 10.83 -0.65
CA TYR A 7 1.88 10.66 -1.71
C TYR A 7 0.64 10.00 -1.12
N THR A 8 -0.54 10.52 -1.45
CA THR A 8 -1.80 10.04 -0.89
C THR A 8 -2.78 9.69 -1.99
N ILE A 9 -3.44 8.55 -1.85
CA ILE A 9 -4.56 8.17 -2.71
C ILE A 9 -5.77 7.84 -1.85
N ARG A 10 -6.95 7.82 -2.48
CA ARG A 10 -8.21 7.53 -1.82
C ARG A 10 -8.88 6.33 -2.45
N HIS A 11 -9.61 5.60 -1.63
CA HIS A 11 -10.33 4.41 -2.04
C HIS A 11 -11.60 4.26 -1.21
N ILE A 12 -12.71 3.93 -1.86
CA ILE A 12 -13.95 3.59 -1.15
C ILE A 12 -14.00 2.07 -1.06
N VAL A 13 -14.14 1.54 0.15
CA VAL A 13 -14.23 0.08 0.36
C VAL A 13 -15.48 -0.45 -0.33
N THR A 14 -15.30 -1.45 -1.18
CA THR A 14 -16.40 -2.12 -1.89
C THR A 14 -16.66 -3.50 -1.30
N ASP A 15 -17.78 -4.12 -1.69
CA ASP A 15 -18.08 -5.49 -1.27
C ASP A 15 -17.00 -6.49 -1.70
N ASN A 16 -16.31 -6.21 -2.82
CA ASN A 16 -15.22 -7.08 -3.30
C ASN A 16 -13.94 -6.96 -2.49
N ASP A 17 -13.83 -5.99 -1.60
CA ASP A 17 -12.66 -5.77 -0.75
C ASP A 17 -12.79 -6.46 0.61
N THR A 18 -13.86 -7.22 0.84
CA THR A 18 -14.15 -7.77 2.16
C THR A 18 -13.47 -9.12 2.40
N ALA A 19 -13.24 -9.42 3.66
CA ALA A 19 -12.53 -10.64 4.07
C ALA A 19 -13.27 -11.91 3.65
N ASP A 20 -14.59 -11.92 3.73
CA ASP A 20 -15.41 -13.07 3.33
C ASP A 20 -15.35 -13.31 1.81
N VAL A 21 -15.34 -12.26 1.01
CA VAL A 21 -15.24 -12.38 -0.46
C VAL A 21 -13.84 -12.82 -0.88
N LEU A 22 -12.80 -12.25 -0.27
CA LEU A 22 -11.41 -12.60 -0.59
C LEU A 22 -10.96 -13.93 0.01
N GLY A 23 -11.71 -14.44 0.98
CA GLY A 23 -11.35 -15.71 1.64
C GLY A 23 -10.30 -15.55 2.74
N SER A 24 -10.00 -14.32 3.17
CA SER A 24 -9.03 -14.08 4.23
C SER A 24 -9.64 -14.05 5.63
N GLY A 25 -10.95 -14.17 5.73
CA GLY A 25 -11.71 -14.22 6.97
C GLY A 25 -13.16 -14.54 6.69
N GLY A 26 -14.00 -14.48 7.71
CA GLY A 26 -15.41 -14.87 7.61
C GLY A 26 -16.41 -13.73 7.69
N LEU A 27 -15.96 -12.48 7.76
CA LEU A 27 -16.83 -11.33 7.97
C LEU A 27 -16.78 -10.33 6.81
N PRO A 28 -17.88 -9.58 6.58
CA PRO A 28 -17.94 -8.58 5.51
C PRO A 28 -17.31 -7.25 5.95
N VAL A 29 -16.04 -7.29 6.32
CA VAL A 29 -15.25 -6.13 6.70
C VAL A 29 -14.06 -5.98 5.77
N TYR A 30 -13.51 -4.77 5.68
CA TYR A 30 -12.34 -4.49 4.84
C TYR A 30 -11.22 -5.47 5.17
N ALA A 31 -10.79 -6.23 4.17
CA ALA A 31 -9.81 -7.29 4.35
C ALA A 31 -8.40 -6.74 4.54
N THR A 32 -7.63 -7.35 5.43
CA THR A 32 -6.22 -7.01 5.60
C THR A 32 -5.43 -7.08 4.29
N PRO A 33 -5.53 -8.15 3.48
CA PRO A 33 -4.83 -8.16 2.19
C PRO A 33 -5.30 -7.07 1.22
N ALA A 34 -6.57 -6.65 1.26
CA ALA A 34 -7.05 -5.55 0.44
C ALA A 34 -6.43 -4.22 0.88
N MET A 35 -6.33 -3.98 2.18
CA MET A 35 -5.68 -2.80 2.73
C MET A 35 -4.19 -2.76 2.36
N ILE A 36 -3.50 -3.89 2.48
CA ILE A 36 -2.09 -4.00 2.08
C ILE A 36 -1.94 -3.73 0.58
N CYS A 37 -2.85 -4.26 -0.25
CA CYS A 37 -2.84 -3.98 -1.68
C CYS A 37 -2.96 -2.48 -1.96
N LEU A 38 -3.82 -1.77 -1.24
CA LEU A 38 -3.95 -0.32 -1.36
C LEU A 38 -2.66 0.39 -0.96
N MET A 39 -2.01 -0.05 0.11
CA MET A 39 -0.73 0.50 0.55
C MET A 39 0.37 0.29 -0.48
N GLU A 40 0.45 -0.91 -1.07
CA GLU A 40 1.39 -1.19 -2.16
C GLU A 40 1.10 -0.34 -3.39
N LYS A 41 -0.17 -0.20 -3.75
CA LYS A 41 -0.60 0.63 -4.88
C LYS A 41 -0.18 2.09 -4.68
N THR A 42 -0.33 2.60 -3.46
CA THR A 42 0.03 3.98 -3.12
C THR A 42 1.54 4.21 -3.33
N ALA A 43 2.36 3.31 -2.79
CA ALA A 43 3.81 3.41 -2.94
C ALA A 43 4.26 3.18 -4.39
N TYR A 44 3.63 2.25 -5.09
CA TYR A 44 3.89 2.00 -6.50
C TYR A 44 3.60 3.24 -7.35
N GLN A 45 2.42 3.84 -7.19
CA GLN A 45 2.03 5.03 -7.94
C GLN A 45 2.93 6.22 -7.62
N PHE A 46 3.34 6.37 -6.36
CA PHE A 46 4.27 7.41 -5.95
C PHE A 46 5.58 7.33 -6.75
N ALA A 47 6.20 6.16 -6.79
CA ALA A 47 7.42 5.95 -7.56
C ALA A 47 7.19 6.12 -9.07
N ALA A 48 6.07 5.62 -9.58
CA ALA A 48 5.71 5.71 -11.00
C ALA A 48 5.52 7.16 -11.45
N CYS A 49 4.96 8.03 -10.60
CA CYS A 49 4.83 9.46 -10.90
C CYS A 49 6.19 10.14 -11.09
N GLU A 50 7.24 9.58 -10.54
CA GLU A 50 8.61 10.08 -10.70
C GLU A 50 9.40 9.29 -11.74
N GLY A 51 8.70 8.54 -12.59
CA GLY A 51 9.32 7.80 -13.69
C GLY A 51 10.05 6.52 -13.27
N ARG A 52 9.75 6.01 -12.06
CA ARG A 52 10.42 4.84 -11.52
C ARG A 52 9.52 3.61 -11.50
N GLN A 53 9.96 2.53 -12.13
CA GLN A 53 9.26 1.26 -12.06
C GLN A 53 9.84 0.45 -10.90
N THR A 54 8.98 -0.10 -10.06
CA THR A 54 9.39 -0.79 -8.84
C THR A 54 8.63 -2.10 -8.64
N VAL A 55 9.23 -3.00 -7.86
CA VAL A 55 8.56 -4.20 -7.34
C VAL A 55 8.58 -4.18 -5.83
N GLY A 56 7.54 -4.70 -5.20
CA GLY A 56 7.46 -4.82 -3.75
C GLY A 56 8.27 -6.01 -3.25
N THR A 57 8.97 -5.84 -2.14
CA THR A 57 9.84 -6.87 -1.56
C THR A 57 9.54 -7.19 -0.10
N LYS A 58 8.85 -6.29 0.61
CA LYS A 58 8.54 -6.50 2.03
C LYS A 58 7.39 -5.64 2.47
N VAL A 59 6.53 -6.18 3.32
CA VAL A 59 5.53 -5.43 4.06
C VAL A 59 5.55 -5.89 5.52
N GLU A 60 5.45 -4.94 6.43
CA GLU A 60 5.23 -5.17 7.86
C GLU A 60 4.11 -4.23 8.27
N ILE A 61 2.90 -4.75 8.33
CA ILE A 61 1.68 -3.96 8.47
C ILE A 61 0.86 -4.46 9.65
N SER A 62 0.32 -3.52 10.43
CA SER A 62 -0.69 -3.81 11.44
C SER A 62 -2.03 -3.27 10.97
N HIS A 63 -3.06 -4.12 11.00
CA HIS A 63 -4.44 -3.73 10.74
C HIS A 63 -5.10 -3.47 12.09
N LEU A 64 -5.23 -2.20 12.44
CA LEU A 64 -5.54 -1.76 13.80
C LEU A 64 -7.02 -1.68 14.09
N ARG A 65 -7.86 -1.40 13.07
CA ARG A 65 -9.29 -1.20 13.26
C ARG A 65 -10.06 -1.61 12.01
N ALA A 66 -11.15 -2.34 12.20
CA ALA A 66 -12.02 -2.77 11.12
C ALA A 66 -12.87 -1.63 10.57
N CYS A 67 -13.24 -1.73 9.30
CA CYS A 67 -14.26 -0.89 8.70
C CYS A 67 -15.08 -1.68 7.68
N LYS A 68 -16.19 -1.11 7.26
CA LYS A 68 -17.19 -1.76 6.40
C LYS A 68 -17.12 -1.21 4.96
N PRO A 69 -17.74 -1.91 3.99
CA PRO A 69 -17.99 -1.33 2.67
C PRO A 69 -18.65 0.04 2.79
N GLY A 70 -18.23 0.97 1.93
CA GLY A 70 -18.65 2.36 1.96
C GLY A 70 -17.70 3.28 2.72
N ALA A 71 -16.80 2.75 3.54
CA ALA A 71 -15.81 3.56 4.22
C ALA A 71 -14.86 4.21 3.20
N GLU A 72 -14.57 5.49 3.40
CA GLU A 72 -13.64 6.24 2.57
C GLU A 72 -12.24 6.17 3.18
N ILE A 73 -11.34 5.49 2.49
CA ILE A 73 -9.97 5.29 2.96
C ILE A 73 -9.05 6.29 2.31
N GLU A 74 -8.23 6.93 3.13
CA GLU A 74 -7.13 7.77 2.68
C GLU A 74 -5.83 7.04 3.02
N CYS A 75 -5.03 6.73 1.99
CA CYS A 75 -3.80 5.97 2.16
C CYS A 75 -2.61 6.81 1.74
N THR A 76 -1.62 6.91 2.60
CA THR A 76 -0.42 7.73 2.40
C THR A 76 0.84 6.87 2.47
N ALA A 77 1.74 7.09 1.51
CA ALA A 77 3.09 6.57 1.55
C ALA A 77 4.07 7.72 1.75
N GLU A 78 4.97 7.57 2.71
CA GLU A 78 6.00 8.54 3.02
C GLU A 78 7.37 7.88 2.87
N VAL A 79 8.28 8.52 2.14
CA VAL A 79 9.66 8.01 1.98
C VAL A 79 10.40 8.17 3.30
N ILE A 80 10.89 7.05 3.85
CA ILE A 80 11.72 7.08 5.08
C ILE A 80 13.16 6.66 4.83
N GLU A 81 13.42 5.90 3.76
CA GLU A 81 14.79 5.59 3.30
C GLU A 81 14.81 5.54 1.78
N CYS A 82 15.90 6.01 1.20
CA CYS A 82 16.12 6.01 -0.25
C CYS A 82 17.61 5.79 -0.50
N GLU A 83 18.03 4.56 -0.76
CA GLU A 83 19.42 4.19 -0.98
C GLU A 83 19.57 3.39 -2.28
N GLY A 84 20.25 3.97 -3.26
CA GLY A 84 20.41 3.33 -4.55
C GLY A 84 19.05 3.03 -5.18
N ARG A 85 18.76 1.74 -5.38
CA ARG A 85 17.47 1.29 -5.94
C ARG A 85 16.46 0.88 -4.87
N ARG A 86 16.84 0.92 -3.61
CA ARG A 86 15.98 0.54 -2.50
C ARG A 86 15.20 1.73 -1.99
N LEU A 87 13.88 1.57 -1.87
CA LEU A 87 12.99 2.57 -1.29
C LEU A 87 12.26 1.93 -0.11
N LEU A 88 12.24 2.63 1.02
CA LEU A 88 11.46 2.22 2.18
C LEU A 88 10.43 3.29 2.48
N PHE A 89 9.18 2.87 2.60
CA PHE A 89 8.06 3.77 2.87
C PHE A 89 7.44 3.46 4.22
N LYS A 90 7.03 4.51 4.93
CA LYS A 90 5.99 4.38 5.94
C LYS A 90 4.66 4.47 5.21
N VAL A 91 3.78 3.50 5.44
CA VAL A 91 2.44 3.50 4.84
C VAL A 91 1.39 3.55 5.94
N SER A 92 0.32 4.29 5.68
CA SER A 92 -0.78 4.44 6.63
C SER A 92 -2.09 4.55 5.90
N ALA A 93 -3.14 3.99 6.50
CA ALA A 93 -4.49 4.08 5.97
C ALA A 93 -5.42 4.54 7.08
N SER A 94 -6.29 5.49 6.75
CA SER A 94 -7.26 6.08 7.68
C SER A 94 -8.64 6.12 7.04
N ASP A 95 -9.67 5.95 7.83
CA ASP A 95 -11.05 6.24 7.42
C ASP A 95 -11.50 7.57 8.07
N GLY A 96 -12.76 7.93 7.94
CA GLY A 96 -13.27 9.17 8.55
C GLY A 96 -13.22 9.21 10.08
N LYS A 97 -12.92 8.09 10.74
CA LYS A 97 -12.87 7.96 12.20
C LYS A 97 -11.45 7.91 12.75
N GLY A 98 -10.45 7.70 11.89
CA GLY A 98 -9.05 7.66 12.29
C GLY A 98 -8.26 6.55 11.61
N LEU A 99 -7.09 6.27 12.15
CA LEU A 99 -6.14 5.30 11.60
C LEU A 99 -6.72 3.88 11.66
N ILE A 100 -6.69 3.17 10.53
CA ILE A 100 -7.12 1.77 10.45
C ILE A 100 -5.96 0.80 10.28
N GLY A 101 -4.82 1.26 9.79
CA GLY A 101 -3.63 0.43 9.65
C GLY A 101 -2.41 1.25 9.32
N GLU A 102 -1.24 0.69 9.63
CA GLU A 102 0.05 1.35 9.36
C GLU A 102 1.19 0.34 9.39
N GLY A 103 2.31 0.74 8.82
CA GLY A 103 3.52 -0.06 8.87
C GLY A 103 4.56 0.43 7.89
N ILE A 104 5.43 -0.48 7.48
CA ILE A 104 6.49 -0.17 6.51
C ILE A 104 6.38 -1.08 5.30
N HIS A 105 6.82 -0.54 4.15
CA HIS A 105 6.80 -1.24 2.87
C HIS A 105 8.08 -0.92 2.10
N GLU A 106 8.78 -1.97 1.68
CA GLU A 106 9.99 -1.86 0.88
C GLU A 106 9.70 -2.14 -0.58
N ARG A 107 10.29 -1.34 -1.47
CA ARG A 107 10.25 -1.55 -2.91
C ARG A 107 11.64 -1.37 -3.50
N PHE A 108 11.87 -2.03 -4.64
CA PHE A 108 13.12 -1.88 -5.39
C PHE A 108 12.83 -1.37 -6.79
N ILE A 109 13.61 -0.38 -7.21
CA ILE A 109 13.58 0.15 -8.57
C ILE A 109 14.20 -0.89 -9.49
N ILE A 110 13.49 -1.21 -10.57
CA ILE A 110 13.94 -2.21 -11.56
C ILE A 110 13.84 -1.65 -12.98
N ASP A 111 14.57 -2.26 -13.88
CA ASP A 111 14.37 -2.11 -15.31
C ASP A 111 13.41 -3.23 -15.73
N PRO A 112 12.20 -2.92 -16.22
CA PRO A 112 11.19 -3.94 -16.50
C PRO A 112 11.66 -5.03 -17.46
N GLU A 113 12.34 -4.68 -18.55
CA GLU A 113 12.80 -5.67 -19.53
C GLU A 113 13.82 -6.61 -18.92
N ARG A 114 14.82 -6.07 -18.22
CA ARG A 114 15.87 -6.87 -17.60
C ARG A 114 15.32 -7.73 -16.47
N PHE A 115 14.39 -7.19 -15.71
CA PHE A 115 13.75 -7.90 -14.60
C PHE A 115 12.95 -9.10 -15.14
N MET A 116 12.10 -8.88 -16.13
CA MET A 116 11.26 -9.94 -16.70
C MET A 116 12.09 -11.00 -17.44
N ALA A 117 13.19 -10.59 -18.07
CA ALA A 117 14.05 -11.52 -18.80
C ALA A 117 14.73 -12.57 -17.90
N LYS A 118 14.80 -12.34 -16.60
CA LYS A 118 15.40 -13.27 -15.63
C LYS A 118 14.43 -14.32 -15.10
N LEU A 119 13.15 -14.19 -15.39
CA LEU A 119 12.11 -15.06 -14.82
C LEU A 119 11.80 -16.28 -15.69
#